data_0ead726dbd05c1dca63b3c6cd2c55b88
#
_entry.id   0ead726dbd05c1dca63b3c6cd2c55b88
#
_cell.length_a   1.000
_cell.length_b   1.000
_cell.length_c   1.000
_cell.angle_alpha   90.00
_cell.angle_beta   90.00
_cell.angle_gamma   90.00
#
_symmetry.space_group_name_H-M   'P 1'
#
loop_
_entity.id
_entity.type
_entity.pdbx_description
1 polymer ?
#
loop_
_entity_poly.entity_id
_entity_poly.type
_entity_poly.pdbx_seq_one_letter_code
_entity_poly.pdbx_strand_id
1 'polypeptide(L)'
;VRYKRPSLSLFNQHCETVLDEIHIDQAWKTGMVTDLRRKNGLWEVRTDASETIKGERVVRAMSFSQQPCWPEWAQPFQNDGIYHVFDRDVQGLRQEDVKAAVVGGGITAAHYAIKLSDDGHDVTMFARHPFRTYDFDSDPGWLGPRYMKRFSKTPDCQKRRQWITYVRHRGSFPKDISRKLAVYREKGRIKVIQDEVMSCQKTADGRLHIQLKKNESSYTFEHIALATGFASDISRFEGFKKQRKQSNCLLPAAVFRLSARICNGGTGYT
;
A
#
# COMPACT_ATOMS: atom_id res chain seq x y z
N VAL A 1 3.49 -27.98 4.00
CA VAL A 1 3.88 -27.23 5.20
C VAL A 1 2.93 -26.04 5.33
N ARG A 2 2.12 -26.02 6.40
CA ARG A 2 1.29 -24.84 6.72
C ARG A 2 2.19 -23.80 7.38
N TYR A 3 2.53 -22.76 6.66
CA TYR A 3 3.18 -21.60 7.28
C TYR A 3 2.21 -20.93 8.24
N LYS A 4 2.54 -20.94 9.53
CA LYS A 4 1.83 -20.12 10.52
C LYS A 4 2.39 -18.71 10.44
N ARG A 5 1.52 -17.73 10.30
CA ARG A 5 1.93 -16.31 10.41
C ARG A 5 2.11 -15.97 11.88
N PRO A 6 3.17 -15.23 12.24
CA PRO A 6 3.32 -14.72 13.61
C PRO A 6 2.15 -13.80 13.96
N SER A 7 1.82 -13.70 15.23
CA SER A 7 0.92 -12.65 15.70
C SER A 7 1.57 -11.29 15.55
N LEU A 8 0.77 -10.23 15.46
CA LEU A 8 1.30 -8.87 15.38
C LEU A 8 2.18 -8.52 16.59
N SER A 9 1.78 -8.96 17.79
CA SER A 9 2.56 -8.75 19.02
C SER A 9 3.93 -9.40 18.95
N LEU A 10 4.01 -10.65 18.50
CA LEU A 10 5.29 -11.35 18.34
C LEU A 10 6.17 -10.66 17.28
N PHE A 11 5.58 -10.22 16.17
CA PHE A 11 6.32 -9.49 15.14
C PHE A 11 6.87 -8.17 15.66
N ASN A 12 6.05 -7.39 16.39
CA ASN A 12 6.50 -6.12 16.97
C ASN A 12 7.61 -6.33 17.99
N GLN A 13 7.46 -7.29 18.90
CA GLN A 13 8.49 -7.64 19.87
C GLN A 13 9.82 -8.01 19.20
N HIS A 14 9.77 -8.81 18.14
CA HIS A 14 10.97 -9.14 17.36
C HIS A 14 11.61 -7.89 16.72
N CYS A 15 10.80 -6.99 16.15
CA CYS A 15 11.30 -5.73 15.60
C CYS A 15 11.98 -4.87 16.67
N GLU A 16 11.37 -4.73 17.85
CA GLU A 16 11.92 -3.99 18.99
C GLU A 16 13.28 -4.58 19.41
N THR A 17 13.34 -5.91 19.60
CA THR A 17 14.60 -6.59 19.93
C THR A 17 15.70 -6.29 18.90
N VAL A 18 15.40 -6.38 17.60
CA VAL A 18 16.38 -6.09 16.55
C VAL A 18 16.82 -4.62 16.57
N LEU A 19 15.90 -3.69 16.78
CA LEU A 19 16.21 -2.26 16.85
C LEU A 19 17.12 -1.94 18.04
N ASP A 20 16.89 -2.58 19.18
CA ASP A 20 17.73 -2.45 20.38
C ASP A 20 19.12 -3.04 20.16
N GLU A 21 19.22 -4.24 19.56
CA GLU A 21 20.50 -4.89 19.26
C GLU A 21 21.40 -4.06 18.33
N ILE A 22 20.83 -3.34 17.37
CA ILE A 22 21.59 -2.49 16.43
C ILE A 22 21.73 -1.05 16.90
N HIS A 23 21.22 -0.70 18.09
CA HIS A 23 21.27 0.64 18.66
C HIS A 23 20.81 1.75 17.70
N ILE A 24 19.70 1.52 17.01
CA ILE A 24 19.19 2.43 15.97
C ILE A 24 18.80 3.80 16.53
N ASP A 25 18.40 3.85 17.80
CA ASP A 25 18.04 5.06 18.55
C ASP A 25 19.14 6.13 18.47
N GLN A 26 20.42 5.72 18.51
CA GLN A 26 21.57 6.63 18.42
C GLN A 26 21.73 7.27 17.03
N ALA A 27 21.22 6.61 15.98
CA ALA A 27 21.27 7.09 14.61
C ALA A 27 19.95 7.68 14.12
N TRP A 28 18.86 7.55 14.91
CA TRP A 28 17.55 8.00 14.54
C TRP A 28 17.40 9.51 14.66
N LYS A 29 16.94 10.16 13.58
CA LYS A 29 16.56 11.57 13.58
C LYS A 29 15.12 11.71 13.09
N THR A 30 14.31 12.37 13.88
CA THR A 30 12.93 12.68 13.52
C THR A 30 12.90 13.94 12.68
N GLY A 31 12.17 13.92 11.56
CA GLY A 31 12.01 15.07 10.68
C GLY A 31 11.49 14.65 9.30
N MET A 32 10.96 15.61 8.58
CA MET A 32 10.53 15.41 7.19
C MET A 32 11.64 15.86 6.25
N VAL A 33 12.07 14.99 5.35
CA VAL A 33 13.03 15.35 4.31
C VAL A 33 12.34 16.21 3.25
N THR A 34 12.78 17.46 3.12
CA THR A 34 12.22 18.44 2.18
C THR A 34 13.01 18.57 0.89
N ASP A 35 14.33 18.27 0.95
CA ASP A 35 15.19 18.36 -0.23
C ASP A 35 16.35 17.34 -0.15
N LEU A 36 16.78 16.90 -1.32
CA LEU A 36 17.88 15.96 -1.47
C LEU A 36 18.72 16.38 -2.68
N ARG A 37 19.98 16.74 -2.47
CA ARG A 37 20.89 17.19 -3.53
C ARG A 37 22.22 16.45 -3.46
N ARG A 38 22.91 16.38 -4.59
CA ARG A 38 24.31 15.92 -4.64
C ARG A 38 25.20 17.13 -4.88
N LYS A 39 26.14 17.36 -3.95
CA LYS A 39 27.10 18.46 -4.02
C LYS A 39 28.48 17.95 -3.61
N ASN A 40 29.50 18.27 -4.40
CA ASN A 40 30.90 17.90 -4.15
C ASN A 40 31.09 16.39 -3.83
N GLY A 41 30.37 15.52 -4.55
CA GLY A 41 30.45 14.06 -4.35
C GLY A 41 29.60 13.50 -3.21
N LEU A 42 29.09 14.33 -2.31
CA LEU A 42 28.25 13.95 -1.18
C LEU A 42 26.76 14.23 -1.45
N TRP A 43 25.91 13.49 -0.78
CA TRP A 43 24.50 13.78 -0.69
C TRP A 43 24.24 14.74 0.47
N GLU A 44 23.48 15.80 0.23
CA GLU A 44 22.94 16.71 1.23
C GLU A 44 21.44 16.45 1.36
N VAL A 45 21.03 16.03 2.55
CA VAL A 45 19.63 15.77 2.93
C VAL A 45 19.20 16.92 3.82
N ARG A 46 18.20 17.70 3.38
CA ARG A 46 17.64 18.80 4.17
C ARG A 46 16.30 18.37 4.78
N THR A 47 16.10 18.71 6.04
CA THR A 47 14.85 18.48 6.76
C THR A 47 14.03 19.76 6.89
N ASP A 48 12.76 19.61 7.30
CA ASP A 48 11.84 20.71 7.64
C ASP A 48 12.37 21.58 8.81
N ALA A 49 13.12 21.00 9.73
CA ALA A 49 13.85 21.73 10.80
C ALA A 49 15.07 22.50 10.27
N SER A 50 15.25 22.65 8.95
CA SER A 50 16.41 23.30 8.32
C SER A 50 17.77 22.65 8.61
N GLU A 51 17.77 21.45 9.16
CA GLU A 51 19.00 20.66 9.34
C GLU A 51 19.48 20.13 7.98
N THR A 52 20.79 20.11 7.78
CA THR A 52 21.42 19.50 6.60
C THR A 52 22.33 18.36 7.02
N ILE A 53 21.97 17.15 6.63
CA ILE A 53 22.75 15.95 6.89
C ILE A 53 23.52 15.59 5.62
N LYS A 54 24.80 15.28 5.74
CA LYS A 54 25.65 14.90 4.61
C LYS A 54 26.03 13.42 4.69
N GLY A 55 26.06 12.76 3.53
CA GLY A 55 26.44 11.36 3.44
C GLY A 55 26.90 10.96 2.04
N GLU A 56 27.74 9.96 1.97
CA GLU A 56 28.22 9.40 0.70
C GLU A 56 27.11 8.62 -0.02
N ARG A 57 26.20 8.04 0.74
CA ARG A 57 25.12 7.20 0.24
C ARG A 57 23.80 7.54 0.93
N VAL A 58 22.72 7.52 0.17
CA VAL A 58 21.36 7.68 0.69
C VAL A 58 20.51 6.51 0.25
N VAL A 59 19.89 5.85 1.22
CA VAL A 59 18.89 4.80 0.98
C VAL A 59 17.52 5.40 1.17
N ARG A 60 16.69 5.33 0.13
CA ARG A 60 15.30 5.80 0.17
C ARG A 60 14.39 4.63 0.54
N ALA A 61 13.89 4.64 1.77
CA ALA A 61 12.99 3.62 2.30
C ALA A 61 11.58 4.21 2.54
N MET A 62 11.05 4.94 1.54
CA MET A 62 9.78 5.64 1.64
C MET A 62 8.62 4.72 1.28
N SER A 63 7.53 4.84 2.03
CA SER A 63 6.25 4.21 1.70
C SER A 63 5.48 5.03 0.66
N PHE A 64 4.64 4.35 -0.13
CA PHE A 64 3.62 5.01 -0.96
C PHE A 64 2.30 5.22 -0.23
N SER A 65 2.25 4.98 1.09
CA SER A 65 1.03 5.11 1.91
C SER A 65 0.41 6.50 1.89
N GLN A 66 1.19 7.53 1.56
CA GLN A 66 0.69 8.90 1.39
C GLN A 66 0.10 9.19 0.00
N GLN A 67 0.03 8.19 -0.87
CA GLN A 67 -0.49 8.33 -2.22
C GLN A 67 -1.61 7.30 -2.47
N PRO A 68 -2.74 7.39 -1.78
CA PRO A 68 -3.88 6.53 -2.04
C PRO A 68 -4.33 6.68 -3.50
N CYS A 69 -4.74 5.56 -4.09
CA CYS A 69 -5.21 5.55 -5.47
C CYS A 69 -6.69 5.90 -5.50
N TRP A 70 -7.01 7.14 -5.91
CA TRP A 70 -8.38 7.61 -6.08
C TRP A 70 -8.84 7.40 -7.53
N PRO A 71 -9.88 6.62 -7.78
CA PRO A 71 -10.54 6.57 -9.10
C PRO A 71 -11.08 7.96 -9.48
N GLU A 72 -11.07 8.29 -10.77
CA GLU A 72 -11.52 9.59 -11.25
C GLU A 72 -12.96 9.91 -10.82
N TRP A 73 -13.85 8.91 -10.89
CA TRP A 73 -15.25 9.06 -10.49
C TRP A 73 -15.44 9.37 -8.99
N ALA A 74 -14.48 9.05 -8.14
CA ALA A 74 -14.54 9.24 -6.69
C ALA A 74 -13.95 10.58 -6.23
N GLN A 75 -13.07 11.19 -7.03
CA GLN A 75 -12.34 12.41 -6.65
C GLN A 75 -13.25 13.58 -6.25
N PRO A 76 -14.39 13.85 -6.96
CA PRO A 76 -15.27 14.96 -6.58
C PRO A 76 -15.94 14.82 -5.20
N PHE A 77 -15.97 13.61 -4.67
CA PHE A 77 -16.65 13.27 -3.40
C PHE A 77 -15.69 12.94 -2.27
N GLN A 78 -14.42 13.31 -2.43
CA GLN A 78 -13.40 13.06 -1.42
C GLN A 78 -13.76 13.80 -0.12
N ASN A 79 -13.82 13.06 0.99
CA ASN A 79 -14.27 13.51 2.30
C ASN A 79 -15.77 13.97 2.34
N ASP A 80 -16.53 13.69 1.29
CA ASP A 80 -17.96 13.97 1.19
C ASP A 80 -18.73 12.66 0.91
N GLY A 81 -18.62 11.71 1.84
CA GLY A 81 -19.21 10.37 1.76
C GLY A 81 -18.31 9.30 1.11
N ILE A 82 -17.26 9.69 0.38
CA ILE A 82 -16.23 8.78 -0.11
C ILE A 82 -14.91 9.07 0.59
N TYR A 83 -14.27 8.00 1.09
CA TYR A 83 -12.96 8.09 1.73
C TYR A 83 -12.11 6.86 1.36
N HIS A 84 -10.80 7.03 1.41
CA HIS A 84 -9.89 5.91 1.24
C HIS A 84 -9.61 5.26 2.61
N VAL A 85 -9.58 3.91 2.69
CA VAL A 85 -9.42 3.16 3.95
C VAL A 85 -8.12 3.48 4.73
N PHE A 86 -7.18 4.19 4.11
CA PHE A 86 -5.95 4.65 4.74
C PHE A 86 -5.92 6.18 4.96
N ASP A 87 -7.01 6.88 4.75
CA ASP A 87 -7.10 8.28 5.12
C ASP A 87 -7.11 8.40 6.65
N ARG A 88 -6.36 9.38 7.16
CA ARG A 88 -6.20 9.57 8.63
C ARG A 88 -7.47 10.05 9.31
N ASP A 89 -8.33 10.71 8.56
CA ASP A 89 -9.52 11.38 9.07
C ASP A 89 -10.82 10.58 8.88
N VAL A 90 -10.72 9.25 8.71
CA VAL A 90 -11.90 8.38 8.56
C VAL A 90 -12.67 8.32 9.88
N GLN A 91 -13.41 9.36 10.17
CA GLN A 91 -14.35 9.40 11.30
C GLN A 91 -15.78 9.04 10.91
N GLY A 92 -16.06 8.83 9.62
CA GLY A 92 -17.39 8.87 9.04
C GLY A 92 -18.31 7.68 9.30
N LEU A 93 -17.83 6.57 9.87
CA LEU A 93 -18.66 5.37 10.07
C LEU A 93 -18.89 5.08 11.56
N ARG A 94 -19.28 6.10 12.32
CA ARG A 94 -19.64 5.93 13.73
C ARG A 94 -21.16 5.71 13.94
N GLN A 95 -21.96 5.85 12.90
CA GLN A 95 -23.39 5.53 12.95
C GLN A 95 -23.58 4.05 12.68
N GLU A 96 -24.36 3.39 13.50
CA GLU A 96 -24.82 2.02 13.30
C GLU A 96 -25.81 1.96 12.12
N ASP A 97 -25.91 0.80 11.47
CA ASP A 97 -26.88 0.50 10.42
C ASP A 97 -26.81 1.34 9.12
N VAL A 98 -25.64 1.86 8.76
CA VAL A 98 -25.47 2.52 7.46
C VAL A 98 -25.21 1.53 6.34
N LYS A 99 -25.75 1.83 5.16
CA LYS A 99 -25.46 1.10 3.93
C LYS A 99 -24.14 1.55 3.33
N ALA A 100 -23.13 0.70 3.42
CA ALA A 100 -21.76 1.01 3.05
C ALA A 100 -21.28 0.19 1.85
N ALA A 101 -20.57 0.84 0.92
CA ALA A 101 -19.86 0.17 -0.15
C ALA A 101 -18.35 0.08 0.15
N VAL A 102 -17.74 -1.06 -0.21
CA VAL A 102 -16.28 -1.23 -0.19
C VAL A 102 -15.81 -1.51 -1.62
N VAL A 103 -15.02 -0.60 -2.20
CA VAL A 103 -14.51 -0.73 -3.56
C VAL A 103 -13.09 -1.25 -3.56
N GLY A 104 -12.92 -2.50 -3.98
CA GLY A 104 -11.63 -3.18 -4.03
C GLY A 104 -11.78 -4.70 -3.95
N GLY A 105 -10.78 -5.45 -4.41
CA GLY A 105 -10.79 -6.92 -4.43
C GLY A 105 -9.59 -7.55 -3.71
N GLY A 106 -8.80 -6.75 -2.97
CA GLY A 106 -7.62 -7.20 -2.24
C GLY A 106 -7.86 -7.45 -0.75
N ILE A 107 -6.79 -7.82 -0.06
CA ILE A 107 -6.80 -8.14 1.37
C ILE A 107 -7.38 -7.01 2.22
N THR A 108 -7.05 -5.76 1.92
CA THR A 108 -7.55 -4.58 2.63
C THR A 108 -9.07 -4.46 2.49
N ALA A 109 -9.59 -4.63 1.28
CA ALA A 109 -11.04 -4.60 1.02
C ALA A 109 -11.77 -5.69 1.80
N ALA A 110 -11.23 -6.92 1.80
CA ALA A 110 -11.83 -8.04 2.53
C ALA A 110 -11.85 -7.80 4.06
N HIS A 111 -10.73 -7.36 4.62
CA HIS A 111 -10.67 -7.04 6.07
C HIS A 111 -11.61 -5.90 6.44
N TYR A 112 -11.64 -4.84 5.62
CA TYR A 112 -12.48 -3.68 5.92
C TYR A 112 -13.96 -4.00 5.82
N ALA A 113 -14.38 -4.75 4.79
CA ALA A 113 -15.76 -5.20 4.64
C ALA A 113 -16.21 -6.09 5.82
N ILE A 114 -15.33 -7.00 6.28
CA ILE A 114 -15.60 -7.84 7.45
C ILE A 114 -15.75 -6.97 8.70
N LYS A 115 -14.85 -5.99 8.88
CA LYS A 115 -14.91 -5.08 10.03
C LYS A 115 -16.22 -4.29 10.02
N LEU A 116 -16.58 -3.64 8.92
CA LEU A 116 -17.85 -2.89 8.81
C LEU A 116 -19.06 -3.78 9.10
N SER A 117 -19.05 -5.01 8.60
CA SER A 117 -20.13 -5.97 8.88
C SER A 117 -20.15 -6.38 10.35
N ASP A 118 -19.02 -6.47 11.04
CA ASP A 118 -18.95 -6.73 12.48
C ASP A 118 -19.41 -5.52 13.31
N ASP A 119 -19.21 -4.31 12.79
CA ASP A 119 -19.68 -3.04 13.36
C ASP A 119 -21.20 -2.80 13.10
N GLY A 120 -21.92 -3.71 12.42
CA GLY A 120 -23.38 -3.65 12.23
C GLY A 120 -23.85 -3.07 10.90
N HIS A 121 -22.96 -2.73 9.96
CA HIS A 121 -23.32 -2.10 8.69
C HIS A 121 -23.81 -3.10 7.63
N ASP A 122 -24.71 -2.65 6.72
CA ASP A 122 -25.08 -3.35 5.48
C ASP A 122 -23.99 -3.14 4.43
N VAL A 123 -23.18 -4.16 4.19
CA VAL A 123 -21.96 -4.05 3.39
C VAL A 123 -22.09 -4.68 2.01
N THR A 124 -21.82 -3.88 0.97
CA THR A 124 -21.64 -4.38 -0.39
C THR A 124 -20.21 -4.15 -0.87
N MET A 125 -19.50 -5.21 -1.27
CA MET A 125 -18.18 -5.15 -1.89
C MET A 125 -18.29 -5.13 -3.41
N PHE A 126 -17.51 -4.24 -4.06
CA PHE A 126 -17.34 -4.18 -5.52
C PHE A 126 -15.93 -4.58 -5.88
N ALA A 127 -15.78 -5.67 -6.65
CA ALA A 127 -14.50 -6.17 -7.11
C ALA A 127 -14.48 -6.33 -8.63
N ARG A 128 -13.52 -5.72 -9.33
CA ARG A 128 -13.41 -5.79 -10.80
C ARG A 128 -13.17 -7.20 -11.33
N HIS A 129 -12.54 -8.04 -10.53
CA HIS A 129 -12.10 -9.38 -10.88
C HIS A 129 -12.57 -10.40 -9.86
N PRO A 130 -12.67 -11.69 -10.24
CA PRO A 130 -12.84 -12.76 -9.27
C PRO A 130 -11.75 -12.68 -8.20
N PHE A 131 -12.10 -13.04 -6.97
CA PHE A 131 -11.14 -13.07 -5.89
C PHE A 131 -10.01 -14.06 -6.18
N ARG A 132 -8.78 -13.61 -5.95
CA ARG A 132 -7.57 -14.40 -6.11
C ARG A 132 -7.06 -14.80 -4.73
N THR A 133 -6.79 -16.08 -4.54
CA THR A 133 -6.35 -16.59 -3.25
C THR A 133 -4.89 -17.03 -3.35
N TYR A 134 -4.02 -16.27 -2.66
CA TYR A 134 -2.60 -16.56 -2.52
C TYR A 134 -2.17 -16.25 -1.09
N ASP A 135 -1.34 -17.10 -0.50
CA ASP A 135 -0.88 -16.89 0.89
C ASP A 135 0.17 -15.78 0.98
N PHE A 136 0.85 -15.45 -0.13
CA PHE A 136 1.84 -14.37 -0.25
C PHE A 136 1.59 -13.55 -1.51
N ASP A 137 2.01 -12.29 -1.49
CA ASP A 137 1.94 -11.38 -2.66
C ASP A 137 2.83 -11.84 -3.83
N SER A 138 3.80 -12.71 -3.57
CA SER A 138 4.64 -13.37 -4.56
C SER A 138 5.16 -14.70 -4.02
N ASP A 139 5.71 -15.56 -4.89
CA ASP A 139 6.36 -16.79 -4.46
C ASP A 139 7.51 -16.51 -3.47
N PRO A 140 7.59 -17.22 -2.33
CA PRO A 140 8.63 -17.02 -1.32
C PRO A 140 10.07 -17.10 -1.85
N GLY A 141 10.30 -17.78 -2.98
CA GLY A 141 11.61 -17.83 -3.64
C GLY A 141 12.14 -16.44 -4.06
N TRP A 142 11.28 -15.40 -4.10
CA TRP A 142 11.68 -14.02 -4.34
C TRP A 142 12.28 -13.33 -3.10
N LEU A 143 12.10 -13.90 -1.92
CA LEU A 143 12.74 -13.42 -0.69
C LEU A 143 14.19 -13.91 -0.53
N GLY A 144 14.61 -14.83 -1.39
CA GLY A 144 15.91 -15.45 -1.30
C GLY A 144 16.66 -15.55 -2.65
N PRO A 145 17.82 -16.18 -2.68
CA PRO A 145 18.69 -16.24 -3.86
C PRO A 145 18.09 -16.98 -5.04
N ARG A 146 17.07 -17.82 -4.82
CA ARG A 146 16.47 -18.66 -5.86
C ARG A 146 16.07 -17.89 -7.12
N TYR A 147 15.36 -16.77 -6.96
CA TYR A 147 14.95 -15.90 -8.06
C TYR A 147 15.72 -14.58 -8.08
N MET A 148 16.14 -14.07 -6.92
CA MET A 148 16.85 -12.81 -6.80
C MET A 148 18.22 -12.83 -7.47
N LYS A 149 18.91 -13.98 -7.53
CA LYS A 149 20.20 -14.10 -8.22
C LYS A 149 20.11 -13.75 -9.70
N ARG A 150 19.06 -14.22 -10.40
CA ARG A 150 18.80 -13.86 -11.82
C ARG A 150 18.32 -12.43 -11.97
N PHE A 151 17.44 -12.01 -11.09
CA PHE A 151 16.88 -10.64 -11.09
C PHE A 151 17.98 -9.59 -10.92
N SER A 152 18.85 -9.75 -9.95
CA SER A 152 19.95 -8.81 -9.68
C SER A 152 20.98 -8.72 -10.80
N LYS A 153 21.21 -9.81 -11.54
CA LYS A 153 22.12 -9.87 -12.69
C LYS A 153 21.53 -9.29 -13.97
N THR A 154 20.22 -9.04 -14.02
CA THR A 154 19.57 -8.47 -15.20
C THR A 154 19.76 -6.96 -15.23
N PRO A 155 20.56 -6.38 -16.17
CA PRO A 155 20.82 -4.95 -16.23
C PRO A 155 19.60 -4.15 -16.69
N ASP A 156 18.76 -4.75 -17.53
CA ASP A 156 17.58 -4.12 -18.11
C ASP A 156 16.51 -3.87 -17.03
N CYS A 157 16.29 -2.60 -16.76
CA CYS A 157 15.34 -2.12 -15.76
C CYS A 157 13.88 -2.33 -16.17
N GLN A 158 13.57 -2.24 -17.46
CA GLN A 158 12.20 -2.49 -17.96
C GLN A 158 11.84 -3.97 -17.81
N LYS A 159 12.76 -4.86 -18.15
CA LYS A 159 12.59 -6.29 -17.97
C LYS A 159 12.43 -6.67 -16.50
N ARG A 160 13.22 -6.08 -15.58
CA ARG A 160 13.03 -6.26 -14.14
C ARG A 160 11.66 -5.79 -13.67
N ARG A 161 11.18 -4.64 -14.18
CA ARG A 161 9.85 -4.12 -13.87
C ARG A 161 8.73 -5.04 -14.37
N GLN A 162 8.85 -5.56 -15.58
CA GLN A 162 7.90 -6.53 -16.11
C GLN A 162 7.83 -7.78 -15.23
N TRP A 163 8.97 -8.28 -14.76
CA TRP A 163 9.00 -9.39 -13.82
C TRP A 163 8.29 -9.08 -12.50
N ILE A 164 8.54 -7.91 -11.90
CA ILE A 164 7.84 -7.49 -10.68
C ILE A 164 6.32 -7.49 -10.91
N THR A 165 5.87 -6.98 -12.04
CA THR A 165 4.43 -6.96 -12.36
C THR A 165 3.86 -8.36 -12.56
N TYR A 166 4.61 -9.23 -13.22
CA TYR A 166 4.20 -10.60 -13.52
C TYR A 166 4.15 -11.50 -12.27
N VAL A 167 5.13 -11.37 -11.38
CA VAL A 167 5.25 -12.26 -10.21
C VAL A 167 4.38 -11.86 -9.02
N ARG A 168 3.89 -10.63 -8.98
CA ARG A 168 3.03 -10.15 -7.90
C ARG A 168 1.58 -10.55 -8.09
N HIS A 169 1.02 -11.11 -7.04
CA HIS A 169 -0.41 -11.48 -6.96
C HIS A 169 -1.25 -10.31 -6.44
N ARG A 170 -1.16 -9.16 -7.12
CA ARG A 170 -1.88 -7.94 -6.72
C ARG A 170 -3.38 -8.19 -6.60
N GLY A 171 -3.99 -7.66 -5.52
CA GLY A 171 -5.42 -7.80 -5.29
C GLY A 171 -5.82 -9.21 -4.86
N SER A 172 -4.88 -10.00 -4.32
CA SER A 172 -5.15 -11.29 -3.70
C SER A 172 -5.23 -11.18 -2.18
N PHE A 173 -5.71 -12.23 -1.55
CA PHE A 173 -5.68 -12.42 -0.11
C PHE A 173 -5.52 -13.91 0.25
N PRO A 174 -5.04 -14.21 1.48
CA PRO A 174 -4.79 -15.59 1.92
C PRO A 174 -6.08 -16.40 2.07
N LYS A 175 -5.92 -17.73 2.08
CA LYS A 175 -7.02 -18.70 2.17
C LYS A 175 -7.89 -18.53 3.40
N ASP A 176 -7.32 -18.15 4.54
CA ASP A 176 -8.06 -17.91 5.78
C ASP A 176 -9.02 -16.73 5.65
N ILE A 177 -8.59 -15.64 5.02
CA ILE A 177 -9.44 -14.47 4.75
C ILE A 177 -10.51 -14.82 3.72
N SER A 178 -10.15 -15.60 2.68
CA SER A 178 -11.12 -16.10 1.70
C SER A 178 -12.25 -16.91 2.36
N ARG A 179 -11.89 -17.82 3.28
CA ARG A 179 -12.88 -18.60 4.04
C ARG A 179 -13.73 -17.72 4.95
N LYS A 180 -13.10 -16.79 5.68
CA LYS A 180 -13.83 -15.87 6.55
C LYS A 180 -14.83 -15.07 5.74
N LEU A 181 -14.43 -14.46 4.62
CA LEU A 181 -15.30 -13.71 3.75
C LEU A 181 -16.45 -14.56 3.18
N ALA A 182 -16.19 -15.83 2.82
CA ALA A 182 -17.23 -16.76 2.34
C ALA A 182 -18.32 -16.97 3.38
N VAL A 183 -17.95 -17.18 4.65
CA VAL A 183 -18.91 -17.32 5.76
C VAL A 183 -19.82 -16.09 5.90
N TYR A 184 -19.24 -14.86 5.77
CA TYR A 184 -20.05 -13.62 5.84
C TYR A 184 -21.02 -13.49 4.65
N ARG A 185 -20.58 -13.92 3.46
CA ARG A 185 -21.45 -13.96 2.26
C ARG A 185 -22.59 -14.95 2.40
N GLU A 186 -22.29 -16.17 2.85
CA GLU A 186 -23.28 -17.24 3.07
C GLU A 186 -24.33 -16.84 4.11
N LYS A 187 -23.93 -16.09 5.14
CA LYS A 187 -24.85 -15.54 6.15
C LYS A 187 -25.60 -14.29 5.68
N GLY A 188 -25.40 -13.84 4.44
CA GLY A 188 -26.03 -12.62 3.90
C GLY A 188 -25.51 -11.31 4.51
N ARG A 189 -24.44 -11.35 5.31
CA ARG A 189 -23.89 -10.17 6.01
C ARG A 189 -23.04 -9.28 5.10
N ILE A 190 -22.48 -9.82 4.02
CA ILE A 190 -21.73 -9.09 3.01
C ILE A 190 -22.19 -9.52 1.63
N LYS A 191 -22.66 -8.57 0.84
CA LYS A 191 -22.93 -8.78 -0.59
C LYS A 191 -21.66 -8.53 -1.40
N VAL A 192 -21.36 -9.38 -2.38
CA VAL A 192 -20.22 -9.19 -3.28
C VAL A 192 -20.71 -9.10 -4.71
N ILE A 193 -20.34 -8.02 -5.38
CA ILE A 193 -20.67 -7.75 -6.78
C ILE A 193 -19.36 -7.70 -7.57
N GLN A 194 -19.27 -8.58 -8.59
CA GLN A 194 -18.10 -8.64 -9.46
C GLN A 194 -18.30 -7.73 -10.66
N ASP A 195 -18.10 -6.44 -10.45
CA ASP A 195 -18.18 -5.42 -11.50
C ASP A 195 -17.30 -4.21 -11.17
N GLU A 196 -17.13 -3.32 -12.13
CA GLU A 196 -16.38 -2.08 -12.01
C GLU A 196 -17.33 -0.89 -11.82
N VAL A 197 -17.06 -0.06 -10.83
CA VAL A 197 -17.78 1.20 -10.65
C VAL A 197 -17.28 2.21 -11.69
N MET A 198 -18.22 2.74 -12.48
CA MET A 198 -17.91 3.68 -13.59
C MET A 198 -18.12 5.13 -13.21
N SER A 199 -19.19 5.41 -12.47
CA SER A 199 -19.53 6.78 -12.08
C SER A 199 -20.17 6.81 -10.70
N CYS A 200 -20.15 8.00 -10.11
CA CYS A 200 -20.85 8.31 -8.86
C CYS A 200 -21.54 9.66 -9.00
N GLN A 201 -22.72 9.79 -8.43
CA GLN A 201 -23.47 11.03 -8.33
C GLN A 201 -24.07 11.15 -6.93
N LYS A 202 -24.23 12.36 -6.44
CA LYS A 202 -24.93 12.59 -5.17
C LYS A 202 -26.42 12.78 -5.44
N THR A 203 -27.24 12.04 -4.72
CA THR A 203 -28.71 12.15 -4.79
C THR A 203 -29.19 13.38 -4.01
N ALA A 204 -30.44 13.80 -4.22
CA ALA A 204 -31.01 14.96 -3.53
C ALA A 204 -31.06 14.78 -2.00
N ASP A 205 -31.12 13.55 -1.51
CA ASP A 205 -31.07 13.19 -0.08
C ASP A 205 -29.63 13.01 0.45
N GLY A 206 -28.62 13.36 -0.35
CA GLY A 206 -27.21 13.34 0.05
C GLY A 206 -26.50 12.00 -0.05
N ARG A 207 -27.19 10.94 -0.47
CA ARG A 207 -26.58 9.61 -0.67
C ARG A 207 -25.76 9.53 -1.96
N LEU A 208 -24.92 8.53 -2.06
CA LEU A 208 -24.01 8.27 -3.17
C LEU A 208 -24.60 7.20 -4.10
N HIS A 209 -24.96 7.61 -5.29
CA HIS A 209 -25.49 6.73 -6.33
C HIS A 209 -24.38 6.34 -7.30
N ILE A 210 -24.04 5.05 -7.36
CA ILE A 210 -23.01 4.51 -8.25
C ILE A 210 -23.61 3.71 -9.40
N GLN A 211 -22.98 3.78 -10.56
CA GLN A 211 -23.30 3.01 -11.75
C GLN A 211 -22.18 2.03 -12.07
N LEU A 212 -22.56 0.81 -12.45
CA LEU A 212 -21.65 -0.27 -12.78
C LEU A 212 -21.45 -0.41 -14.30
N LYS A 213 -20.31 -0.99 -14.69
CA LYS A 213 -19.88 -1.08 -16.09
C LYS A 213 -20.61 -2.15 -16.90
N LYS A 214 -20.76 -3.36 -16.35
CA LYS A 214 -21.23 -4.53 -17.13
C LYS A 214 -22.73 -4.58 -17.28
N ASN A 215 -23.45 -4.26 -16.19
CA ASN A 215 -24.90 -4.53 -16.12
C ASN A 215 -25.72 -3.24 -16.11
N GLU A 216 -25.09 -2.06 -16.25
CA GLU A 216 -25.76 -0.76 -16.09
C GLU A 216 -26.59 -0.65 -14.78
N SER A 217 -26.38 -1.61 -13.88
CA SER A 217 -27.04 -1.62 -12.57
C SER A 217 -26.52 -0.48 -11.72
N SER A 218 -27.40 0.07 -10.91
CA SER A 218 -27.05 1.16 -10.00
C SER A 218 -27.36 0.80 -8.56
N TYR A 219 -26.62 1.41 -7.65
CA TYR A 219 -26.74 1.18 -6.21
C TYR A 219 -26.53 2.49 -5.46
N THR A 220 -27.21 2.63 -4.33
CA THR A 220 -27.12 3.83 -3.51
C THR A 220 -26.59 3.48 -2.11
N PHE A 221 -25.67 4.29 -1.62
CA PHE A 221 -24.98 4.11 -0.34
C PHE A 221 -24.89 5.43 0.41
N GLU A 222 -24.84 5.36 1.74
CA GLU A 222 -24.48 6.51 2.58
C GLU A 222 -22.99 6.77 2.54
N HIS A 223 -22.17 5.70 2.50
CA HIS A 223 -20.72 5.79 2.51
C HIS A 223 -20.07 4.83 1.52
N ILE A 224 -18.96 5.26 0.93
CA ILE A 224 -18.12 4.44 0.05
C ILE A 224 -16.68 4.46 0.56
N ALA A 225 -16.16 3.28 0.90
CA ALA A 225 -14.78 3.08 1.29
C ALA A 225 -13.95 2.56 0.11
N LEU A 226 -12.90 3.29 -0.26
CA LEU A 226 -11.97 2.91 -1.31
C LEU A 226 -10.83 2.07 -0.73
N ALA A 227 -10.74 0.81 -1.11
CA ALA A 227 -9.61 -0.07 -0.84
C ALA A 227 -8.85 -0.37 -2.15
N THR A 228 -8.57 0.67 -2.92
CA THR A 228 -8.01 0.66 -4.27
C THR A 228 -6.48 0.65 -4.31
N GLY A 229 -5.85 0.65 -3.12
CA GLY A 229 -4.40 0.61 -2.94
C GLY A 229 -3.74 1.97 -3.14
N PHE A 230 -2.46 1.94 -3.57
CA PHE A 230 -1.62 3.14 -3.65
C PHE A 230 -1.05 3.33 -5.03
N ALA A 231 -0.88 4.59 -5.44
CA ALA A 231 -0.16 4.97 -6.64
C ALA A 231 1.35 4.85 -6.39
N SER A 232 2.04 4.04 -7.22
CA SER A 232 3.49 3.85 -7.13
C SER A 232 4.21 4.91 -7.99
N ASP A 233 3.96 6.19 -7.74
CA ASP A 233 4.55 7.28 -8.51
C ASP A 233 5.53 8.11 -7.67
N ILE A 234 6.83 7.84 -7.86
CA ILE A 234 7.90 8.56 -7.16
C ILE A 234 7.99 10.04 -7.58
N SER A 235 7.46 10.40 -8.75
CA SER A 235 7.51 11.79 -9.25
C SER A 235 6.60 12.73 -8.46
N ARG A 236 5.65 12.20 -7.72
CA ARG A 236 4.76 12.98 -6.85
C ARG A 236 5.44 13.50 -5.59
N PHE A 237 6.61 12.93 -5.21
CA PHE A 237 7.39 13.45 -4.10
C PHE A 237 8.17 14.69 -4.56
N GLU A 238 7.88 15.85 -3.96
CA GLU A 238 8.43 17.14 -4.40
C GLU A 238 9.96 17.21 -4.38
N GLY A 239 10.61 16.65 -3.35
CA GLY A 239 12.07 16.57 -3.26
C GLY A 239 12.75 15.83 -4.41
N PHE A 240 11.98 15.09 -5.24
CA PHE A 240 12.52 14.31 -6.36
C PHE A 240 12.17 14.87 -7.74
N LYS A 241 11.27 15.85 -7.83
CA LYS A 241 10.93 16.50 -9.11
C LYS A 241 12.16 17.13 -9.78
N LYS A 242 13.06 17.72 -8.99
CA LYS A 242 14.29 18.37 -9.47
C LYS A 242 15.37 17.39 -9.94
N GLN A 243 15.45 16.20 -9.37
CA GLN A 243 16.47 15.20 -9.71
C GLN A 243 16.20 14.43 -10.99
N ARG A 244 14.93 14.39 -11.45
CA ARG A 244 14.54 13.72 -12.69
C ARG A 244 15.24 14.29 -13.94
N LYS A 245 15.69 15.55 -13.87
CA LYS A 245 16.41 16.22 -14.98
C LYS A 245 17.91 15.91 -15.02
N GLN A 246 18.50 15.36 -13.95
CA GLN A 246 19.94 15.19 -13.81
C GLN A 246 20.46 13.75 -13.97
N SER A 247 19.59 12.75 -13.97
CA SER A 247 20.02 11.36 -14.13
C SER A 247 19.18 10.65 -15.17
N ASN A 248 19.82 10.28 -16.29
CA ASN A 248 19.24 9.42 -17.34
C ASN A 248 18.87 8.01 -16.84
N CYS A 249 18.95 7.75 -15.54
CA CYS A 249 18.73 6.46 -14.89
C CYS A 249 17.68 6.53 -13.79
N LEU A 250 16.65 7.38 -13.95
CA LEU A 250 15.48 7.34 -13.07
C LEU A 250 14.52 6.26 -13.57
N LEU A 251 14.66 5.10 -12.98
CA LEU A 251 13.66 4.06 -13.02
C LEU A 251 12.32 4.62 -12.51
N PRO A 252 11.27 4.58 -13.30
CA PRO A 252 9.93 4.68 -12.76
C PRO A 252 9.69 3.40 -11.94
N ALA A 253 9.60 3.58 -10.63
CA ALA A 253 9.32 2.61 -9.59
C ALA A 253 10.51 1.82 -9.02
N ALA A 254 10.58 1.94 -7.71
CA ALA A 254 11.36 1.24 -6.73
C ALA A 254 11.93 -0.11 -7.16
N VAL A 255 13.20 -0.13 -7.52
CA VAL A 255 13.98 -1.35 -7.48
C VAL A 255 14.55 -1.42 -6.08
N PHE A 256 13.97 -2.22 -5.22
CA PHE A 256 14.57 -2.60 -3.95
C PHE A 256 15.87 -3.35 -4.22
N ARG A 257 16.98 -2.69 -4.06
CA ARG A 257 18.25 -3.34 -3.89
C ARG A 257 18.44 -3.54 -2.39
N LEU A 258 17.99 -4.65 -1.87
CA LEU A 258 18.45 -5.17 -0.59
C LEU A 258 19.90 -5.63 -0.77
N SER A 259 20.86 -4.72 -0.69
CA SER A 259 22.22 -5.07 -0.35
C SER A 259 22.40 -4.72 1.13
N ALA A 260 22.11 -5.68 1.98
CA ALA A 260 22.61 -5.67 3.34
C ALA A 260 24.14 -5.84 3.26
N ARG A 261 24.86 -4.76 3.11
CA ARG A 261 26.23 -4.64 3.63
C ARG A 261 26.08 -3.86 4.92
N ILE A 262 26.01 -4.55 6.01
CA ILE A 262 26.38 -4.05 7.32
C ILE A 262 27.81 -3.56 7.17
N CYS A 263 28.04 -2.25 7.22
CA CYS A 263 29.37 -1.70 7.36
C CYS A 263 29.82 -2.06 8.78
N ASN A 264 30.54 -3.17 8.93
CA ASN A 264 31.39 -3.38 10.07
C ASN A 264 32.43 -2.24 10.03
N GLY A 265 32.22 -1.21 10.87
CA GLY A 265 33.25 -0.30 11.26
C GLY A 265 34.32 -1.11 12.00
N GLY A 266 35.38 -1.47 11.29
CA GLY A 266 36.55 -2.06 11.91
C GLY A 266 37.18 -1.02 12.81
N THR A 267 36.95 -1.15 14.10
CA THR A 267 37.88 -0.65 15.11
C THR A 267 38.94 -1.73 15.26
N GLY A 268 40.11 -1.47 14.68
CA GLY A 268 41.30 -2.24 15.01
C GLY A 268 41.57 -2.12 16.50
N TYR A 269 41.69 -3.27 17.14
CA TYR A 269 42.44 -3.42 18.38
C TYR A 269 43.58 -4.40 18.08
N THR A 270 44.77 -3.90 18.25
CA THR A 270 46.03 -4.64 18.35
C THR A 270 45.97 -5.63 19.49
#